data_83af40124911b3c8a9af63d43df6dd2d
#
_entry.id   83af40124911b3c8a9af63d43df6dd2d
#
_cell.length_a   1.000
_cell.length_b   1.000
_cell.length_c   1.000
_cell.angle_alpha   90.00
_cell.angle_beta   90.00
_cell.angle_gamma   90.00
#
_symmetry.space_group_name_H-M   'P 1'
#
loop_
_entity.id
_entity.type
_entity.pdbx_description
1 polymer ?
#
loop_
_entity_poly.entity_id
_entity_poly.type
_entity_poly.pdbx_seq_one_letter_code
_entity_poly.pdbx_strand_id
1 'polypeptide(L)'
;MAEQNFAKVALADIEVGQPLRWNLYTENRELRLRQGEVLASLEAVDALVSEGVFRVLSNAERLAREVTFETTRVRIGDAIQLEVSPELPRFVVSLIGYLKNKGIIVTPPESAGGLVMLREGQTFVGRFFSGQSAYAFSTSLVKQTSVPFPHLHLAYPRDLRVQEVRKSPRIDVQMIAAIELIDGEGQFSGKICNLSATGAALRTKQRMASKGDKLRVKFKLRIHGMETFLTVPCEVRMATENRDDPSMPFLWGLHFIDPDHHAHFALSAYVYGVLLGEV
;
A
#
# COMPACT_ATOMS: atom_id res chain seq x y z
N MET A 1 -7.75 25.89 -12.72
CA MET A 1 -6.97 24.60 -12.74
C MET A 1 -5.45 24.78 -12.64
N ALA A 2 -4.89 25.94 -12.37
CA ALA A 2 -3.43 26.18 -12.38
C ALA A 2 -2.81 26.47 -10.99
N GLU A 3 -3.59 26.54 -9.94
CA GLU A 3 -3.11 26.83 -8.57
C GLU A 3 -2.54 25.63 -7.82
N GLN A 4 -2.81 24.41 -8.28
CA GLN A 4 -2.47 23.17 -7.57
C GLN A 4 -1.00 22.72 -7.65
N ASN A 5 -0.17 23.39 -8.46
CA ASN A 5 1.19 22.96 -8.73
C ASN A 5 2.29 23.66 -7.91
N PHE A 6 1.93 24.64 -7.09
CA PHE A 6 2.87 25.43 -6.31
C PHE A 6 2.70 25.20 -4.80
N ALA A 7 3.82 25.17 -4.08
CA ALA A 7 3.86 25.17 -2.62
C ALA A 7 4.52 26.43 -2.13
N LYS A 8 3.94 27.08 -1.12
CA LYS A 8 4.59 28.18 -0.39
C LYS A 8 5.81 27.60 0.34
N VAL A 9 6.95 28.25 0.23
CA VAL A 9 8.19 27.85 0.88
C VAL A 9 8.23 28.42 2.29
N ALA A 10 8.57 27.58 3.27
CA ALA A 10 8.77 27.97 4.65
C ALA A 10 10.26 28.18 4.96
N LEU A 11 10.56 28.90 6.04
CA LEU A 11 11.93 29.15 6.49
C LEU A 11 12.73 27.84 6.69
N ALA A 12 12.08 26.81 7.21
CA ALA A 12 12.69 25.49 7.44
C ALA A 12 13.03 24.71 6.15
N ASP A 13 12.53 25.14 4.99
CA ASP A 13 12.78 24.49 3.71
C ASP A 13 14.09 24.93 3.06
N ILE A 14 14.70 26.04 3.53
CA ILE A 14 15.92 26.64 2.97
C ILE A 14 17.03 26.62 4.03
N GLU A 15 18.12 25.95 3.68
CA GLU A 15 19.32 25.89 4.52
C GLU A 15 20.29 27.00 4.08
N VAL A 16 20.69 27.88 5.00
CA VAL A 16 21.66 28.96 4.77
C VAL A 16 23.00 28.38 4.33
N GLY A 17 23.58 28.94 3.28
CA GLY A 17 24.88 28.50 2.75
C GLY A 17 24.83 27.24 1.89
N GLN A 18 23.67 26.64 1.68
CA GLN A 18 23.47 25.49 0.80
C GLN A 18 22.78 25.91 -0.50
N PRO A 19 23.07 25.23 -1.62
CA PRO A 19 22.39 25.50 -2.88
C PRO A 19 20.88 25.22 -2.79
N LEU A 20 20.07 26.11 -3.33
CA LEU A 20 18.63 25.93 -3.41
C LEU A 20 18.28 24.63 -4.16
N ARG A 21 17.40 23.84 -3.59
CA ARG A 21 16.97 22.55 -4.17
C ARG A 21 16.00 22.73 -5.33
N TRP A 22 15.36 23.91 -5.47
CA TRP A 22 14.32 24.20 -6.48
C TRP A 22 14.44 25.64 -6.97
N ASN A 23 13.84 25.90 -8.13
CA ASN A 23 13.54 27.26 -8.54
C ASN A 23 12.46 27.86 -7.63
N LEU A 24 12.63 29.11 -7.23
CA LEU A 24 11.66 29.86 -6.43
C LEU A 24 10.95 30.88 -7.29
N TYR A 25 9.65 31.02 -7.07
CA TYR A 25 8.76 31.88 -7.84
C TYR A 25 8.00 32.82 -6.92
N THR A 26 7.66 34.00 -7.41
CA THR A 26 6.76 34.96 -6.73
C THR A 26 5.31 34.45 -6.76
N GLU A 27 4.41 35.13 -6.06
CA GLU A 27 2.97 34.87 -6.11
C GLU A 27 2.40 34.97 -7.53
N ASN A 28 2.97 35.86 -8.35
CA ASN A 28 2.61 36.04 -9.76
C ASN A 28 3.27 35.02 -10.70
N ARG A 29 3.96 33.98 -10.14
CA ARG A 29 4.63 32.91 -10.87
C ARG A 29 5.84 33.36 -11.70
N GLU A 30 6.42 34.50 -11.39
CA GLU A 30 7.68 34.95 -11.98
C GLU A 30 8.85 34.27 -11.26
N LEU A 31 9.86 33.86 -12.00
CA LEU A 31 11.06 33.25 -11.44
C LEU A 31 11.82 34.28 -10.58
N ARG A 32 11.97 33.97 -9.29
CA ARG A 32 12.66 34.86 -8.32
C ARG A 32 14.10 34.44 -8.10
N LEU A 33 14.36 33.14 -7.90
CA LEU A 33 15.68 32.54 -7.75
C LEU A 33 15.72 31.19 -8.46
N ARG A 34 16.91 30.83 -8.94
CA ARG A 34 17.13 29.54 -9.62
C ARG A 34 17.60 28.45 -8.68
N GLN A 35 17.28 27.22 -9.01
CA GLN A 35 17.88 26.05 -8.37
C GLN A 35 19.42 26.15 -8.47
N GLY A 36 20.12 25.86 -7.36
CA GLY A 36 21.56 25.94 -7.24
C GLY A 36 22.08 27.28 -6.72
N GLU A 37 21.28 28.33 -6.67
CA GLU A 37 21.69 29.60 -6.03
C GLU A 37 21.83 29.41 -4.51
N VAL A 38 22.78 30.14 -3.91
CA VAL A 38 23.10 30.04 -2.48
C VAL A 38 22.72 31.32 -1.77
N LEU A 39 21.93 31.23 -0.72
CA LEU A 39 21.61 32.33 0.18
C LEU A 39 22.61 32.36 1.33
N ALA A 40 23.40 33.42 1.44
CA ALA A 40 24.55 33.51 2.34
C ALA A 40 24.18 33.87 3.78
N SER A 41 22.97 34.35 4.06
CA SER A 41 22.59 34.75 5.41
C SER A 41 21.13 34.36 5.73
N LEU A 42 20.86 34.23 7.03
CA LEU A 42 19.51 33.96 7.55
C LEU A 42 18.55 35.12 7.24
N GLU A 43 19.05 36.35 7.29
CA GLU A 43 18.28 37.56 6.96
C GLU A 43 17.80 37.55 5.51
N ALA A 44 18.65 37.10 4.57
CA ALA A 44 18.26 36.95 3.16
C ALA A 44 17.20 35.87 2.96
N VAL A 45 17.26 34.77 3.71
CA VAL A 45 16.23 33.71 3.69
C VAL A 45 14.93 34.21 4.28
N ASP A 46 14.98 34.93 5.41
CA ASP A 46 13.79 35.44 6.11
C ASP A 46 13.08 36.52 5.27
N ALA A 47 13.81 37.42 4.66
CA ALA A 47 13.28 38.41 3.72
C ALA A 47 12.57 37.74 2.55
N LEU A 48 13.22 36.75 1.93
CA LEU A 48 12.67 36.00 0.80
C LEU A 48 11.38 35.24 1.14
N VAL A 49 11.35 34.57 2.31
CA VAL A 49 10.17 33.84 2.78
C VAL A 49 9.03 34.80 3.16
N SER A 50 9.37 35.95 3.73
CA SER A 50 8.41 37.03 4.07
C SER A 50 7.77 37.67 2.83
N GLU A 51 8.50 37.78 1.72
CA GLU A 51 7.96 38.19 0.43
C GLU A 51 6.91 37.19 -0.11
N GLY A 52 6.88 35.97 0.39
CA GLY A 52 5.94 34.94 -0.05
C GLY A 52 6.38 34.24 -1.33
N VAL A 53 7.40 33.43 -1.25
CA VAL A 53 7.89 32.64 -2.39
C VAL A 53 7.31 31.25 -2.45
N PHE A 54 7.24 30.73 -3.67
CA PHE A 54 6.63 29.44 -4.00
C PHE A 54 7.63 28.59 -4.81
N ARG A 55 7.52 27.28 -4.69
CA ARG A 55 8.20 26.33 -5.55
C ARG A 55 7.22 25.43 -6.30
N VAL A 56 7.64 24.93 -7.45
CA VAL A 56 6.86 23.94 -8.19
C VAL A 56 6.93 22.61 -7.43
N LEU A 57 5.79 22.00 -7.20
CA LEU A 57 5.70 20.65 -6.62
C LEU A 57 6.16 19.61 -7.65
N SER A 58 6.97 18.67 -7.22
CA SER A 58 7.23 17.45 -8.00
C SER A 58 5.93 16.66 -8.21
N ASN A 59 5.91 15.79 -9.22
CA ASN A 59 4.74 14.92 -9.44
C ASN A 59 4.39 14.07 -8.21
N ALA A 60 5.41 13.59 -7.49
CA ALA A 60 5.23 12.81 -6.25
C ALA A 60 4.61 13.66 -5.13
N GLU A 61 5.06 14.89 -4.94
CA GLU A 61 4.51 15.81 -3.92
C GLU A 61 3.11 16.29 -4.28
N ARG A 62 2.81 16.47 -5.56
CA ARG A 62 1.48 16.79 -6.06
C ARG A 62 0.49 15.67 -5.78
N LEU A 63 0.86 14.44 -6.13
CA LEU A 63 0.09 13.25 -5.81
C LEU A 63 -0.12 13.10 -4.30
N ALA A 64 0.91 13.35 -3.49
CA ALA A 64 0.81 13.28 -2.03
C ALA A 64 -0.14 14.34 -1.44
N ARG A 65 -0.26 15.52 -2.03
CA ARG A 65 -1.23 16.56 -1.60
C ARG A 65 -2.66 16.26 -2.01
N GLU A 66 -2.86 15.59 -3.14
CA GLU A 66 -4.19 15.19 -3.63
C GLU A 66 -4.72 13.92 -2.94
N VAL A 67 -3.83 13.16 -2.26
CA VAL A 67 -4.22 11.93 -1.58
C VAL A 67 -4.79 12.25 -0.21
N THR A 68 -6.07 12.08 -0.06
CA THR A 68 -6.77 12.07 1.23
C THR A 68 -7.14 10.64 1.60
N PHE A 69 -7.49 10.39 2.86
CA PHE A 69 -7.87 9.04 3.30
C PHE A 69 -9.05 8.48 2.48
N GLU A 70 -9.98 9.35 2.06
CA GLU A 70 -11.12 8.98 1.21
C GLU A 70 -10.70 8.55 -0.20
N THR A 71 -9.67 9.20 -0.76
CA THR A 71 -9.22 8.89 -2.14
C THR A 71 -8.39 7.62 -2.21
N THR A 72 -7.94 7.06 -1.07
CA THR A 72 -7.11 5.83 -1.02
C THR A 72 -7.88 4.56 -1.37
N ARG A 73 -9.22 4.62 -1.47
CA ARG A 73 -10.09 3.46 -1.71
C ARG A 73 -9.97 2.36 -0.64
N VAL A 74 -9.52 2.73 0.58
CA VAL A 74 -9.53 1.82 1.73
C VAL A 74 -10.98 1.41 2.05
N ARG A 75 -11.20 0.14 2.36
CA ARG A 75 -12.52 -0.44 2.62
C ARG A 75 -12.67 -0.83 4.08
N ILE A 76 -13.91 -0.88 4.56
CA ILE A 76 -14.23 -1.50 5.85
C ILE A 76 -13.74 -2.96 5.83
N GLY A 77 -13.05 -3.36 6.88
CA GLY A 77 -12.40 -4.66 7.00
C GLY A 77 -10.94 -4.69 6.56
N ASP A 78 -10.45 -3.67 5.83
CA ASP A 78 -9.04 -3.62 5.43
C ASP A 78 -8.12 -3.52 6.65
N ALA A 79 -7.00 -4.24 6.57
CA ALA A 79 -6.00 -4.29 7.62
C ALA A 79 -5.15 -3.02 7.65
N ILE A 80 -5.00 -2.43 8.83
CA ILE A 80 -4.12 -1.31 9.12
C ILE A 80 -3.08 -1.77 10.12
N GLN A 81 -1.81 -1.60 9.81
CA GLN A 81 -0.71 -1.83 10.74
C GLN A 81 -0.45 -0.54 11.52
N LEU A 82 -0.49 -0.62 12.84
CA LEU A 82 -0.15 0.48 13.76
C LEU A 82 1.23 0.20 14.38
N GLU A 83 2.16 1.13 14.21
CA GLU A 83 3.52 1.07 14.74
C GLU A 83 3.72 2.20 15.73
N VAL A 84 4.16 1.87 16.94
CA VAL A 84 4.50 2.85 18.00
C VAL A 84 5.94 3.32 17.83
N SER A 85 6.86 2.37 17.63
CA SER A 85 8.27 2.61 17.34
C SER A 85 8.81 1.46 16.46
N PRO A 86 9.91 1.68 15.70
CA PRO A 86 10.53 0.65 14.88
C PRO A 86 10.97 -0.61 15.64
N GLU A 87 11.24 -0.47 16.95
CA GLU A 87 11.74 -1.54 17.82
C GLU A 87 10.64 -2.41 18.41
N LEU A 88 9.38 -1.96 18.36
CA LEU A 88 8.24 -2.68 18.90
C LEU A 88 7.47 -3.42 17.81
N PRO A 89 6.85 -4.56 18.14
CA PRO A 89 5.96 -5.25 17.21
C PRO A 89 4.85 -4.34 16.72
N ARG A 90 4.52 -4.46 15.44
CA ARG A 90 3.38 -3.76 14.83
C ARG A 90 2.08 -4.44 15.23
N PHE A 91 1.09 -3.64 15.57
CA PHE A 91 -0.27 -4.12 15.78
C PHE A 91 -1.01 -4.16 14.44
N VAL A 92 -1.74 -5.22 14.20
CA VAL A 92 -2.65 -5.30 13.05
C VAL A 92 -4.07 -5.10 13.57
N VAL A 93 -4.77 -4.14 12.99
CA VAL A 93 -6.16 -3.81 13.29
C VAL A 93 -6.95 -3.75 11.99
N SER A 94 -8.28 -3.90 12.05
CA SER A 94 -9.15 -3.78 10.88
C SER A 94 -9.96 -2.49 10.92
N LEU A 95 -10.12 -1.83 9.78
CA LEU A 95 -10.93 -0.63 9.66
C LEU A 95 -12.42 -0.97 9.85
N ILE A 96 -13.08 -0.34 10.80
CA ILE A 96 -14.53 -0.42 11.02
C ILE A 96 -15.24 0.72 10.27
N GLY A 97 -14.63 1.91 10.23
CA GLY A 97 -15.18 3.05 9.55
C GLY A 97 -14.40 4.33 9.82
N TYR A 98 -14.79 5.41 9.17
CA TYR A 98 -14.19 6.72 9.40
C TYR A 98 -15.18 7.85 9.18
N LEU A 99 -14.91 8.99 9.80
CA LEU A 99 -15.59 10.25 9.54
C LEU A 99 -14.55 11.30 9.19
N LYS A 100 -14.69 11.89 8.01
CA LYS A 100 -13.76 12.90 7.47
C LYS A 100 -13.44 13.98 8.48
N ASN A 101 -12.16 14.29 8.66
CA ASN A 101 -11.62 15.29 9.59
C ASN A 101 -11.99 15.09 11.07
N LYS A 102 -12.61 13.96 11.43
CA LYS A 102 -12.99 13.63 12.82
C LYS A 102 -12.18 12.48 13.37
N GLY A 103 -12.15 11.33 12.71
CA GLY A 103 -11.40 10.17 13.15
C GLY A 103 -11.67 8.94 12.33
N ILE A 104 -10.93 7.88 12.65
CA ILE A 104 -11.13 6.54 12.15
C ILE A 104 -11.43 5.59 13.33
N ILE A 105 -12.23 4.57 13.08
CA ILE A 105 -12.58 3.53 14.05
C ILE A 105 -12.00 2.22 13.54
N VAL A 106 -11.27 1.53 14.41
CA VAL A 106 -10.62 0.26 14.10
C VAL A 106 -10.90 -0.78 15.20
N THR A 107 -10.71 -2.06 14.87
CA THR A 107 -10.74 -3.12 15.86
C THR A 107 -9.57 -2.95 16.84
N PRO A 108 -9.68 -3.46 18.09
CA PRO A 108 -8.51 -3.53 18.96
C PRO A 108 -7.49 -4.52 18.40
N PRO A 109 -6.18 -4.32 18.66
CA PRO A 109 -5.17 -5.29 18.28
C PRO A 109 -5.34 -6.59 19.07
N GLU A 110 -5.21 -7.70 18.37
CA GLU A 110 -5.21 -9.02 18.97
C GLU A 110 -3.78 -9.43 19.33
N SER A 111 -3.58 -9.92 20.55
CA SER A 111 -2.36 -10.59 20.96
C SER A 111 -2.68 -11.97 21.50
N ALA A 112 -1.69 -12.86 21.53
CA ALA A 112 -1.82 -14.20 22.09
C ALA A 112 -2.22 -14.20 23.59
N GLY A 113 -2.17 -13.05 24.28
CA GLY A 113 -2.51 -12.86 25.68
C GLY A 113 -3.80 -12.08 25.95
N GLY A 114 -4.59 -11.74 24.91
CA GLY A 114 -5.82 -10.96 25.03
C GLY A 114 -5.70 -9.52 24.50
N LEU A 115 -6.64 -8.65 24.95
CA LEU A 115 -6.70 -7.26 24.52
C LEU A 115 -5.47 -6.49 24.97
N VAL A 116 -4.83 -5.79 24.04
CA VAL A 116 -3.70 -4.90 24.33
C VAL A 116 -4.24 -3.59 24.90
N MET A 117 -3.78 -3.22 26.09
CA MET A 117 -4.09 -1.91 26.68
C MET A 117 -3.20 -0.84 26.08
N LEU A 118 -3.81 0.08 25.35
CA LEU A 118 -3.16 1.25 24.77
C LEU A 118 -3.50 2.49 25.59
N ARG A 119 -2.62 3.50 25.58
CA ARG A 119 -2.84 4.76 26.31
C ARG A 119 -3.50 5.80 25.41
N GLU A 120 -4.54 6.48 25.91
CA GLU A 120 -5.11 7.64 25.22
C GLU A 120 -4.00 8.71 24.99
N GLY A 121 -4.00 9.31 23.81
CA GLY A 121 -2.95 10.20 23.34
C GLY A 121 -1.72 9.51 22.74
N GLN A 122 -1.60 8.18 22.83
CA GLN A 122 -0.49 7.44 22.23
C GLN A 122 -0.48 7.64 20.71
N THR A 123 0.68 7.98 20.16
CA THR A 123 0.87 8.22 18.72
C THR A 123 1.30 6.95 18.01
N PHE A 124 0.87 6.83 16.75
CA PHE A 124 1.19 5.71 15.86
C PHE A 124 1.51 6.20 14.46
N VAL A 125 2.33 5.43 13.77
CA VAL A 125 2.39 5.44 12.32
C VAL A 125 1.49 4.31 11.81
N GLY A 126 0.37 4.70 11.20
CA GLY A 126 -0.54 3.77 10.53
C GLY A 126 -0.02 3.45 9.13
N ARG A 127 -0.08 2.17 8.73
CA ARG A 127 0.24 1.73 7.36
C ARG A 127 -0.82 0.79 6.85
N PHE A 128 -1.23 0.97 5.60
CA PHE A 128 -2.13 0.05 4.91
C PHE A 128 -1.82 -0.01 3.43
N PHE A 129 -2.39 -1.01 2.77
CA PHE A 129 -2.27 -1.19 1.33
C PHE A 129 -3.63 -1.03 0.68
N SER A 130 -3.69 -0.25 -0.39
CA SER A 130 -4.87 -0.16 -1.23
C SER A 130 -4.45 -0.11 -2.70
N GLY A 131 -5.01 -0.99 -3.53
CA GLY A 131 -4.58 -1.14 -4.92
C GLY A 131 -3.10 -1.51 -5.04
N GLN A 132 -2.34 -0.69 -5.77
CA GLN A 132 -0.90 -0.86 -5.99
C GLN A 132 -0.03 -0.12 -4.98
N SER A 133 -0.63 0.68 -4.11
CA SER A 133 0.06 1.62 -3.25
C SER A 133 0.07 1.20 -1.79
N ALA A 134 1.18 1.49 -1.12
CA ALA A 134 1.29 1.52 0.33
C ALA A 134 1.08 2.95 0.82
N TYR A 135 0.30 3.09 1.85
CA TYR A 135 0.00 4.36 2.50
C TYR A 135 0.55 4.34 3.91
N ALA A 136 1.11 5.47 4.33
CA ALA A 136 1.55 5.70 5.70
C ALA A 136 1.00 7.04 6.19
N PHE A 137 0.54 7.11 7.43
CA PHE A 137 -0.03 8.31 8.03
C PHE A 137 0.27 8.35 9.52
N SER A 138 0.27 9.55 10.08
CA SER A 138 0.35 9.76 11.52
C SER A 138 -1.03 9.82 12.13
N THR A 139 -1.22 9.19 13.28
CA THR A 139 -2.46 9.21 14.05
C THR A 139 -2.18 9.05 15.54
N SER A 140 -3.19 9.22 16.38
CA SER A 140 -3.10 8.98 17.82
C SER A 140 -4.37 8.32 18.34
N LEU A 141 -4.26 7.56 19.44
CA LEU A 141 -5.42 7.00 20.12
C LEU A 141 -6.19 8.13 20.81
N VAL A 142 -7.41 8.35 20.36
CA VAL A 142 -8.33 9.31 20.99
C VAL A 142 -9.05 8.65 22.16
N LYS A 143 -9.55 7.42 21.95
CA LYS A 143 -10.29 6.66 22.97
C LYS A 143 -10.31 5.18 22.65
N GLN A 144 -10.22 4.37 23.69
CA GLN A 144 -10.54 2.95 23.64
C GLN A 144 -11.88 2.73 24.33
N THR A 145 -12.78 1.97 23.71
CA THR A 145 -14.09 1.67 24.27
C THR A 145 -14.44 0.20 24.06
N SER A 146 -15.24 -0.34 25.00
CA SER A 146 -15.69 -1.73 24.96
C SER A 146 -17.18 -1.86 24.62
N VAL A 147 -17.90 -0.74 24.53
CA VAL A 147 -19.35 -0.72 24.31
C VAL A 147 -19.66 -0.03 22.97
N PRO A 148 -20.50 -0.59 22.11
CA PRO A 148 -21.24 -1.87 22.22
C PRO A 148 -20.38 -3.11 21.99
N PHE A 149 -19.18 -2.96 21.42
CA PHE A 149 -18.14 -3.96 21.24
C PHE A 149 -16.77 -3.27 21.31
N PRO A 150 -15.69 -4.00 21.61
CA PRO A 150 -14.36 -3.40 21.71
C PRO A 150 -13.92 -2.73 20.40
N HIS A 151 -13.53 -1.47 20.46
CA HIS A 151 -12.97 -0.73 19.32
C HIS A 151 -12.11 0.46 19.77
N LEU A 152 -11.28 0.96 18.85
CA LEU A 152 -10.42 2.10 19.06
C LEU A 152 -10.87 3.27 18.19
N HIS A 153 -10.97 4.45 18.79
CA HIS A 153 -11.09 5.71 18.08
C HIS A 153 -9.69 6.30 17.89
N LEU A 154 -9.26 6.45 16.66
CA LEU A 154 -8.01 7.10 16.30
C LEU A 154 -8.29 8.48 15.69
N ALA A 155 -7.37 9.42 15.88
CA ALA A 155 -7.41 10.71 15.22
C ALA A 155 -7.46 10.53 13.70
N TYR A 156 -8.14 11.43 13.00
CA TYR A 156 -8.19 11.39 11.54
C TYR A 156 -6.80 11.49 10.94
N PRO A 157 -6.45 10.64 9.95
CA PRO A 157 -5.14 10.63 9.32
C PRO A 157 -4.75 11.99 8.75
N ARG A 158 -3.58 12.45 9.13
CA ARG A 158 -2.93 13.64 8.57
C ARG A 158 -1.62 13.20 7.90
N ASP A 159 -1.10 14.02 7.00
CA ASP A 159 0.20 13.81 6.35
C ASP A 159 0.30 12.42 5.68
N LEU A 160 -0.73 12.09 4.90
CA LEU A 160 -0.80 10.82 4.21
C LEU A 160 0.30 10.74 3.15
N ARG A 161 1.21 9.79 3.32
CA ARG A 161 2.28 9.48 2.37
C ARG A 161 1.88 8.27 1.56
N VAL A 162 2.15 8.33 0.26
CA VAL A 162 1.87 7.25 -0.68
C VAL A 162 3.15 6.79 -1.35
N GLN A 163 3.30 5.48 -1.46
CA GLN A 163 4.38 4.87 -2.22
C GLN A 163 3.79 3.76 -3.09
N GLU A 164 4.00 3.84 -4.39
CA GLU A 164 3.66 2.74 -5.28
C GLU A 164 4.65 1.59 -5.04
N VAL A 165 4.12 0.47 -4.56
CA VAL A 165 4.94 -0.69 -4.17
C VAL A 165 4.70 -1.91 -5.06
N ARG A 166 3.69 -1.86 -5.91
CA ARG A 166 3.33 -2.96 -6.78
C ARG A 166 3.37 -2.52 -8.25
N LYS A 167 4.13 -3.25 -9.03
CA LYS A 167 4.22 -3.02 -10.49
C LYS A 167 2.94 -3.38 -11.25
N SER A 168 2.07 -4.19 -10.64
CA SER A 168 0.84 -4.71 -11.26
C SER A 168 -0.31 -4.73 -10.25
N PRO A 169 -1.53 -4.35 -10.67
CA PRO A 169 -2.70 -4.46 -9.81
C PRO A 169 -3.00 -5.92 -9.47
N ARG A 170 -3.70 -6.12 -8.38
CA ARG A 170 -4.17 -7.42 -7.92
C ARG A 170 -5.68 -7.43 -7.86
N ILE A 171 -6.25 -8.55 -8.25
CA ILE A 171 -7.69 -8.81 -8.21
C ILE A 171 -7.97 -10.03 -7.34
N ASP A 172 -9.07 -10.01 -6.62
CA ASP A 172 -9.55 -11.18 -5.89
C ASP A 172 -10.25 -12.12 -6.85
N VAL A 173 -9.89 -13.38 -6.77
CA VAL A 173 -10.40 -14.43 -7.65
C VAL A 173 -10.66 -15.72 -6.88
N GLN A 174 -11.39 -16.64 -7.49
CA GLN A 174 -11.64 -17.99 -6.96
C GLN A 174 -11.39 -19.00 -8.08
N MET A 175 -10.12 -19.43 -8.24
CA MET A 175 -9.75 -20.34 -9.33
C MET A 175 -9.09 -21.59 -8.77
N ILE A 176 -9.44 -22.76 -9.32
CA ILE A 176 -8.75 -24.01 -9.05
C ILE A 176 -7.43 -24.00 -9.81
N ALA A 177 -6.37 -24.45 -9.15
CA ALA A 177 -5.05 -24.62 -9.73
C ALA A 177 -4.46 -25.98 -9.39
N ALA A 178 -3.77 -26.58 -10.37
CA ALA A 178 -2.88 -27.70 -10.14
C ALA A 178 -1.45 -27.16 -9.96
N ILE A 179 -0.70 -27.77 -9.03
CA ILE A 179 0.64 -27.32 -8.64
C ILE A 179 1.59 -28.49 -8.78
N GLU A 180 2.71 -28.27 -9.43
CA GLU A 180 3.82 -29.23 -9.57
C GLU A 180 5.09 -28.60 -9.00
N LEU A 181 5.80 -29.31 -8.14
CA LEU A 181 7.14 -28.92 -7.71
C LEU A 181 8.12 -29.12 -8.87
N ILE A 182 9.03 -28.16 -9.09
CA ILE A 182 10.04 -28.26 -10.16
C ILE A 182 11.20 -29.16 -9.72
N ASP A 183 11.64 -29.00 -8.47
CA ASP A 183 12.82 -29.69 -7.90
C ASP A 183 12.40 -30.78 -6.90
N GLY A 184 11.19 -31.36 -7.03
CA GLY A 184 10.67 -32.38 -6.13
C GLY A 184 9.59 -33.24 -6.77
N GLU A 185 9.22 -34.29 -6.10
CA GLU A 185 8.08 -35.13 -6.46
C GLU A 185 6.82 -34.63 -5.73
N GLY A 186 5.75 -34.42 -6.46
CA GLY A 186 4.44 -34.11 -5.89
C GLY A 186 3.57 -33.24 -6.79
N GLN A 187 2.31 -33.64 -6.83
CA GLN A 187 1.24 -32.84 -7.44
C GLN A 187 0.25 -32.44 -6.35
N PHE A 188 -0.09 -31.18 -6.33
CA PHE A 188 -1.00 -30.60 -5.36
C PHE A 188 -2.12 -29.88 -6.08
N SER A 189 -3.21 -29.67 -5.38
CA SER A 189 -4.29 -28.80 -5.86
C SER A 189 -4.52 -27.67 -4.85
N GLY A 190 -4.92 -26.52 -5.36
CA GLY A 190 -5.21 -25.37 -4.51
C GLY A 190 -6.19 -24.42 -5.17
N LYS A 191 -6.49 -23.34 -4.46
CA LYS A 191 -7.31 -22.22 -4.97
C LYS A 191 -6.47 -20.96 -5.05
N ILE A 192 -6.39 -20.37 -6.23
CA ILE A 192 -5.89 -19.01 -6.38
C ILE A 192 -6.97 -18.08 -5.84
N CYS A 193 -6.63 -17.29 -4.82
CA CYS A 193 -7.54 -16.34 -4.18
C CYS A 193 -7.23 -14.88 -4.55
N ASN A 194 -6.04 -14.63 -5.11
CA ASN A 194 -5.64 -13.31 -5.57
C ASN A 194 -4.68 -13.47 -6.76
N LEU A 195 -4.84 -12.65 -7.80
CA LEU A 195 -4.07 -12.75 -9.05
C LEU A 195 -3.61 -11.37 -9.52
N SER A 196 -2.41 -11.32 -10.07
CA SER A 196 -1.86 -10.16 -10.80
C SER A 196 -1.09 -10.64 -12.03
N ALA A 197 -0.64 -9.72 -12.89
CA ALA A 197 0.21 -10.10 -14.03
C ALA A 197 1.58 -10.68 -13.61
N THR A 198 2.02 -10.49 -12.35
CA THR A 198 3.36 -10.88 -11.87
C THR A 198 3.34 -11.92 -10.76
N GLY A 199 2.17 -12.38 -10.31
CA GLY A 199 2.09 -13.33 -9.22
C GLY A 199 0.66 -13.64 -8.77
N ALA A 200 0.55 -14.58 -7.84
CA ALA A 200 -0.71 -15.03 -7.28
C ALA A 200 -0.62 -15.31 -5.79
N ALA A 201 -1.75 -15.25 -5.10
CA ALA A 201 -1.93 -15.86 -3.79
C ALA A 201 -2.71 -17.16 -3.94
N LEU A 202 -2.19 -18.23 -3.34
CA LEU A 202 -2.72 -19.58 -3.48
C LEU A 202 -3.00 -20.16 -2.09
N ARG A 203 -4.13 -20.83 -1.93
CA ARG A 203 -4.49 -21.59 -0.72
C ARG A 203 -4.45 -23.09 -1.00
N THR A 204 -3.93 -23.87 -0.06
CA THR A 204 -3.91 -25.33 -0.16
C THR A 204 -4.31 -26.00 1.14
N LYS A 205 -4.73 -27.28 1.04
CA LYS A 205 -5.05 -28.12 2.20
C LYS A 205 -3.81 -28.63 2.92
N GLN A 206 -2.72 -28.83 2.19
CA GLN A 206 -1.49 -29.40 2.68
C GLN A 206 -0.34 -28.42 2.50
N ARG A 207 0.64 -28.50 3.37
CA ARG A 207 1.91 -27.79 3.19
C ARG A 207 2.65 -28.45 2.02
N MET A 208 3.02 -27.65 1.01
CA MET A 208 3.60 -28.18 -0.23
C MET A 208 5.05 -27.73 -0.46
N ALA A 209 5.48 -26.59 0.08
CA ALA A 209 6.74 -25.97 -0.27
C ALA A 209 7.25 -25.06 0.87
N SER A 210 8.42 -24.48 0.68
CA SER A 210 9.03 -23.48 1.53
C SER A 210 9.30 -22.19 0.74
N LYS A 211 9.57 -21.10 1.42
CA LYS A 211 9.99 -19.86 0.77
C LYS A 211 11.26 -20.10 -0.05
N GLY A 212 11.26 -19.69 -1.32
CA GLY A 212 12.35 -19.86 -2.28
C GLY A 212 12.17 -21.05 -3.21
N ASP A 213 11.31 -22.01 -2.87
CA ASP A 213 11.06 -23.17 -3.73
C ASP A 213 10.40 -22.75 -5.05
N LYS A 214 10.74 -23.50 -6.11
CA LYS A 214 10.19 -23.29 -7.45
C LYS A 214 9.13 -24.32 -7.78
N LEU A 215 8.06 -23.86 -8.40
CA LEU A 215 6.93 -24.72 -8.77
C LEU A 215 6.28 -24.22 -10.06
N ARG A 216 5.44 -25.05 -10.68
CA ARG A 216 4.57 -24.68 -11.79
C ARG A 216 3.14 -24.67 -11.31
N VAL A 217 2.43 -23.59 -11.64
CA VAL A 217 0.99 -23.48 -11.36
C VAL A 217 0.24 -23.55 -12.69
N LYS A 218 -0.70 -24.49 -12.77
CA LYS A 218 -1.58 -24.67 -13.94
C LYS A 218 -2.99 -24.24 -13.55
N PHE A 219 -3.57 -23.33 -14.30
CA PHE A 219 -4.92 -22.83 -14.06
C PHE A 219 -5.56 -22.35 -15.35
N LYS A 220 -6.87 -22.14 -15.30
CA LYS A 220 -7.67 -21.70 -16.42
C LYS A 220 -8.16 -20.26 -16.21
N LEU A 221 -7.97 -19.41 -17.21
CA LEU A 221 -8.61 -18.11 -17.33
C LEU A 221 -9.78 -18.18 -18.30
N ARG A 222 -10.80 -17.36 -18.06
CA ARG A 222 -11.87 -17.13 -19.03
C ARG A 222 -11.91 -15.64 -19.35
N ILE A 223 -11.57 -15.28 -20.59
CA ILE A 223 -11.47 -13.91 -21.06
C ILE A 223 -12.47 -13.74 -22.21
N HIS A 224 -13.46 -12.87 -22.04
CA HIS A 224 -14.53 -12.66 -23.05
C HIS A 224 -15.14 -13.97 -23.59
N GLY A 225 -15.38 -14.92 -22.69
CA GLY A 225 -15.95 -16.22 -23.05
C GLY A 225 -14.96 -17.27 -23.57
N MET A 226 -13.74 -16.90 -23.90
CA MET A 226 -12.68 -17.82 -24.33
C MET A 226 -11.92 -18.38 -23.14
N GLU A 227 -11.73 -19.70 -23.14
CA GLU A 227 -10.96 -20.39 -22.09
C GLU A 227 -9.49 -20.53 -22.50
N THR A 228 -8.60 -20.08 -21.63
CA THR A 228 -7.16 -20.15 -21.82
C THR A 228 -6.53 -20.90 -20.64
N PHE A 229 -5.78 -21.95 -20.92
CA PHE A 229 -5.03 -22.70 -19.93
C PHE A 229 -3.60 -22.15 -19.84
N LEU A 230 -3.19 -21.78 -18.64
CA LEU A 230 -1.86 -21.28 -18.37
C LEU A 230 -1.07 -22.29 -17.53
N THR A 231 0.22 -22.40 -17.83
CA THR A 231 1.21 -23.10 -17.01
C THR A 231 2.34 -22.14 -16.75
N VAL A 232 2.42 -21.63 -15.52
CA VAL A 232 3.35 -20.54 -15.18
C VAL A 232 4.36 -21.03 -14.14
N PRO A 233 5.68 -20.90 -14.42
CA PRO A 233 6.72 -21.12 -13.42
C PRO A 233 6.63 -20.04 -12.32
N CYS A 234 6.80 -20.46 -11.08
CA CYS A 234 6.64 -19.58 -9.92
C CYS A 234 7.75 -19.84 -8.89
N GLU A 235 8.06 -18.82 -8.11
CA GLU A 235 8.85 -18.92 -6.89
C GLU A 235 7.96 -18.57 -5.68
N VAL A 236 8.07 -19.35 -4.62
CA VAL A 236 7.38 -19.09 -3.36
C VAL A 236 8.06 -17.95 -2.63
N ARG A 237 7.38 -16.81 -2.50
CA ARG A 237 7.87 -15.62 -1.77
C ARG A 237 7.40 -15.59 -0.33
N MET A 238 6.27 -16.21 -0.04
CA MET A 238 5.65 -16.26 1.28
C MET A 238 4.95 -17.60 1.48
N ALA A 239 5.11 -18.16 2.67
CA ALA A 239 4.43 -19.37 3.12
C ALA A 239 3.96 -19.12 4.57
N THR A 240 2.64 -19.08 4.79
CA THR A 240 2.04 -18.84 6.11
C THR A 240 0.86 -19.76 6.35
N GLU A 241 0.52 -19.99 7.61
CA GLU A 241 -0.75 -20.60 7.98
C GLU A 241 -1.87 -19.55 7.92
N ASN A 242 -2.95 -19.91 7.24
CA ASN A 242 -4.16 -19.11 7.19
C ASN A 242 -5.16 -19.64 8.22
N ARG A 243 -5.26 -18.95 9.34
CA ARG A 243 -6.17 -19.34 10.42
C ARG A 243 -7.64 -19.04 10.12
N ASP A 244 -7.92 -18.19 9.13
CA ASP A 244 -9.28 -17.75 8.79
C ASP A 244 -10.06 -18.80 7.99
N ASP A 245 -9.36 -19.76 7.36
CA ASP A 245 -9.97 -20.84 6.60
C ASP A 245 -9.36 -22.20 6.98
N PRO A 246 -9.95 -22.90 7.97
CA PRO A 246 -9.46 -24.20 8.40
C PRO A 246 -9.52 -25.28 7.31
N SER A 247 -10.33 -25.10 6.26
CA SER A 247 -10.42 -26.05 5.14
C SER A 247 -9.21 -25.96 4.19
N MET A 248 -8.55 -24.79 4.17
CA MET A 248 -7.34 -24.50 3.38
C MET A 248 -6.36 -23.68 4.23
N PRO A 249 -5.70 -24.32 5.23
CA PRO A 249 -4.94 -23.61 6.26
C PRO A 249 -3.63 -23.00 5.77
N PHE A 250 -3.15 -23.36 4.57
CA PHE A 250 -1.88 -22.84 4.06
C PHE A 250 -2.12 -21.78 2.99
N LEU A 251 -1.45 -20.63 3.15
CA LEU A 251 -1.45 -19.51 2.22
C LEU A 251 -0.05 -19.29 1.66
N TRP A 252 0.04 -19.19 0.35
CA TRP A 252 1.27 -19.03 -0.41
C TRP A 252 1.22 -17.76 -1.23
N GLY A 253 2.27 -16.95 -1.14
CA GLY A 253 2.51 -15.83 -2.06
C GLY A 253 3.48 -16.27 -3.14
N LEU A 254 3.04 -16.28 -4.39
CA LEU A 254 3.80 -16.75 -5.55
C LEU A 254 4.21 -15.58 -6.43
N HIS A 255 5.44 -15.59 -6.89
CA HIS A 255 5.96 -14.71 -7.92
C HIS A 255 6.16 -15.51 -9.21
N PHE A 256 5.59 -15.03 -10.32
CA PHE A 256 5.75 -15.66 -11.64
C PHE A 256 7.17 -15.39 -12.17
N ILE A 257 7.85 -16.44 -12.60
CA ILE A 257 9.20 -16.38 -13.15
C ILE A 257 9.08 -16.39 -14.66
N ASP A 258 9.49 -15.32 -15.31
CA ASP A 258 9.58 -15.17 -16.77
C ASP A 258 8.42 -15.84 -17.53
N PRO A 259 7.15 -15.45 -17.27
CA PRO A 259 6.03 -15.96 -18.04
C PRO A 259 6.24 -15.65 -19.52
N ASP A 260 5.95 -16.60 -20.38
CA ASP A 260 6.02 -16.37 -21.83
C ASP A 260 5.07 -15.24 -22.26
N HIS A 261 5.23 -14.75 -23.49
CA HIS A 261 4.44 -13.63 -24.00
C HIS A 261 2.93 -13.91 -23.97
N HIS A 262 2.53 -15.15 -24.25
CA HIS A 262 1.12 -15.56 -24.22
C HIS A 262 0.57 -15.50 -22.79
N ALA A 263 1.27 -16.10 -21.83
CA ALA A 263 0.86 -16.08 -20.42
C ALA A 263 0.83 -14.64 -19.87
N HIS A 264 1.85 -13.83 -20.16
CA HIS A 264 1.91 -12.44 -19.71
C HIS A 264 0.76 -11.61 -20.29
N PHE A 265 0.46 -11.78 -21.57
CA PHE A 265 -0.66 -11.09 -22.22
C PHE A 265 -2.01 -11.52 -21.64
N ALA A 266 -2.24 -12.83 -21.52
CA ALA A 266 -3.48 -13.36 -20.96
C ALA A 266 -3.71 -12.94 -19.50
N LEU A 267 -2.67 -12.98 -18.66
CA LEU A 267 -2.73 -12.49 -17.28
C LEU A 267 -3.08 -11.01 -17.22
N SER A 268 -2.40 -10.19 -18.03
CA SER A 268 -2.67 -8.74 -18.08
C SER A 268 -4.09 -8.44 -18.56
N ALA A 269 -4.51 -9.06 -19.67
CA ALA A 269 -5.86 -8.88 -20.21
C ALA A 269 -6.94 -9.29 -19.20
N TYR A 270 -6.76 -10.42 -18.51
CA TYR A 270 -7.70 -10.86 -17.49
C TYR A 270 -7.77 -9.90 -16.30
N VAL A 271 -6.60 -9.51 -15.74
CA VAL A 271 -6.55 -8.63 -14.57
C VAL A 271 -7.16 -7.27 -14.86
N TYR A 272 -6.82 -6.66 -16.00
CA TYR A 272 -7.40 -5.37 -16.39
C TYR A 272 -8.87 -5.48 -16.80
N GLY A 273 -9.28 -6.55 -17.47
CA GLY A 273 -10.68 -6.79 -17.80
C GLY A 273 -11.57 -6.89 -16.55
N VAL A 274 -11.13 -7.62 -15.52
CA VAL A 274 -11.85 -7.68 -14.23
C VAL A 274 -11.92 -6.30 -13.55
N LEU A 275 -10.82 -5.52 -13.58
CA LEU A 275 -10.80 -4.17 -12.98
C LEU A 275 -11.74 -3.19 -13.71
N LEU A 276 -11.91 -3.36 -15.01
CA LEU A 276 -12.81 -2.54 -15.84
C LEU A 276 -14.25 -3.06 -15.84
N GLY A 277 -14.50 -4.27 -15.28
CA GLY A 277 -15.82 -4.91 -15.29
C GLY A 277 -16.21 -5.53 -16.63
N GLU A 278 -15.22 -5.90 -17.46
CA GLU A 278 -15.38 -6.43 -18.81
C GLU A 278 -15.26 -7.96 -18.89
N VAL A 279 -14.96 -8.66 -17.78
CA VAL A 279 -14.73 -10.13 -17.73
C VAL A 279 -15.71 -10.80 -16.77
#